data_09a2a8a27bcc1398b37c72a720b6d249
#
_entry.id   09a2a8a27bcc1398b37c72a720b6d249
#
_cell.length_a   1.000
_cell.length_b   1.000
_cell.length_c   1.000
_cell.angle_alpha   90.00
_cell.angle_beta   90.00
_cell.angle_gamma   90.00
#
_symmetry.space_group_name_H-M   'P 1'
#
loop_
_entity.id
_entity.type
_entity.pdbx_description
1 polymer ?
#
loop_
_entity_poly.entity_id
_entity_poly.type
_entity_poly.pdbx_seq_one_letter_code
_entity_poly.pdbx_strand_id
1 'polypeptide(L)'
;MSFLDLFGFEPDEAPPPEPTEVHEPMPWLAPPESELGVSVPLSLIVARSEKGVVAVPHATVYSNGVQFELLAQARGLRRGQANRMFHEQHGGLDDEEGLPGGFLRVGIELPGGARVSNLMGRRMFHRRQSRPDGPVLMMHGGGGGQASDNLVSLRPGYWLWPLPEPGTLRLSCEWPIAEIALHTVEIDATRIHEAAQQVSLLWPA
;
A
#
# COMPACT_ATOMS: atom_id res chain seq x y z
N MET A 1 35.97 -3.23 18.29
CA MET A 1 35.68 -4.28 17.32
C MET A 1 34.62 -3.71 16.40
N SER A 2 34.95 -3.42 15.12
CA SER A 2 34.01 -2.89 14.16
C SER A 2 33.18 -4.01 13.56
N PHE A 3 32.08 -3.65 12.90
CA PHE A 3 31.25 -4.61 12.15
C PHE A 3 32.09 -5.32 11.06
N LEU A 4 33.00 -4.59 10.42
CA LEU A 4 33.87 -5.10 9.37
C LEU A 4 34.87 -6.12 9.91
N ASP A 5 35.45 -5.87 11.14
CA ASP A 5 36.32 -6.84 11.83
C ASP A 5 35.57 -8.15 12.17
N LEU A 6 34.29 -8.05 12.52
CA LEU A 6 33.46 -9.19 12.90
C LEU A 6 33.07 -10.08 11.71
N PHE A 7 32.83 -9.46 10.52
CA PHE A 7 32.33 -10.15 9.32
C PHE A 7 33.38 -10.31 8.21
N GLY A 8 34.63 -9.89 8.44
CA GLY A 8 35.75 -10.09 7.50
C GLY A 8 35.62 -9.31 6.19
N PHE A 9 35.05 -8.10 6.24
CA PHE A 9 34.89 -7.24 5.09
C PHE A 9 36.01 -6.18 5.05
N GLU A 10 36.74 -6.06 3.94
CA GLU A 10 37.65 -4.94 3.72
C GLU A 10 36.85 -3.75 3.17
N PRO A 11 36.92 -2.57 3.80
CA PRO A 11 36.17 -1.40 3.32
C PRO A 11 36.76 -0.90 2.02
N ASP A 12 35.91 -0.72 1.01
CA ASP A 12 36.25 0.07 -0.17
C ASP A 12 36.22 1.56 0.24
N GLU A 13 37.32 2.29 0.04
CA GLU A 13 37.39 3.73 0.39
C GLU A 13 36.55 4.59 -0.58
N ALA A 14 35.24 4.47 -0.49
CA ALA A 14 34.34 5.41 -1.16
C ALA A 14 34.28 6.72 -0.36
N PRO A 15 34.35 7.89 -1.00
CA PRO A 15 34.16 9.15 -0.31
C PRO A 15 32.77 9.20 0.35
N PRO A 16 32.64 9.83 1.54
CA PRO A 16 31.35 9.97 2.19
C PRO A 16 30.36 10.69 1.27
N PRO A 17 29.10 10.20 1.17
CA PRO A 17 28.08 10.87 0.38
C PRO A 17 27.86 12.30 0.90
N GLU A 18 27.66 13.25 -0.04
CA GLU A 18 27.30 14.60 0.31
C GLU A 18 25.94 14.60 1.06
N PRO A 19 25.77 15.46 2.11
CA PRO A 19 24.51 15.54 2.83
C PRO A 19 23.39 15.95 1.86
N THR A 20 22.43 15.05 1.65
CA THR A 20 21.22 15.37 0.89
C THR A 20 20.21 16.00 1.83
N GLU A 21 19.64 17.14 1.46
CA GLU A 21 18.52 17.72 2.21
C GLU A 21 17.37 16.70 2.28
N VAL A 22 16.99 16.33 3.49
CA VAL A 22 15.85 15.45 3.74
C VAL A 22 14.59 16.27 3.44
N HIS A 23 13.96 15.98 2.30
CA HIS A 23 12.71 16.62 1.92
C HIS A 23 11.55 15.76 2.38
N GLU A 24 10.85 16.17 3.45
CA GLU A 24 9.66 15.48 3.92
C GLU A 24 8.60 15.41 2.81
N PRO A 25 8.06 14.24 2.50
CA PRO A 25 7.03 14.09 1.49
C PRO A 25 5.74 14.79 1.93
N MET A 26 4.94 15.22 0.96
CA MET A 26 3.61 15.77 1.26
C MET A 26 2.76 14.71 1.98
N PRO A 27 2.13 15.03 3.12
CA PRO A 27 1.48 14.04 3.99
C PRO A 27 0.42 13.16 3.32
N TRP A 28 -0.18 13.64 2.24
CA TRP A 28 -1.20 12.89 1.48
C TRP A 28 -0.62 11.96 0.40
N LEU A 29 0.68 12.04 0.10
CA LEU A 29 1.34 11.24 -0.91
C LEU A 29 2.07 10.04 -0.34
N ALA A 30 2.65 10.19 0.85
CA ALA A 30 3.50 9.18 1.48
C ALA A 30 3.54 9.35 3.00
N PRO A 31 3.93 8.28 3.75
CA PRO A 31 4.20 8.39 5.17
C PRO A 31 5.38 9.32 5.45
N PRO A 32 5.47 9.89 6.68
CA PRO A 32 6.63 10.66 7.12
C PRO A 32 7.92 9.82 7.09
N GLU A 33 8.97 10.34 6.47
CA GLU A 33 10.28 9.67 6.42
C GLU A 33 11.04 9.74 7.74
N SER A 34 10.66 10.67 8.61
CA SER A 34 11.24 10.87 9.93
C SER A 34 10.70 9.95 11.02
N GLU A 35 9.67 9.14 10.71
CA GLU A 35 8.98 8.31 11.69
C GLU A 35 9.25 6.81 11.51
N LEU A 36 9.40 6.11 12.64
CA LEU A 36 9.28 4.66 12.71
C LEU A 36 7.82 4.28 12.91
N GLY A 37 7.17 3.82 11.85
CA GLY A 37 5.78 3.40 11.91
C GLY A 37 5.56 2.16 12.79
N VAL A 38 4.39 2.07 13.39
CA VAL A 38 3.98 0.96 14.26
C VAL A 38 3.24 -0.10 13.46
N SER A 39 3.70 -1.34 13.49
CA SER A 39 3.02 -2.46 12.81
C SER A 39 1.84 -2.96 13.63
N VAL A 40 0.66 -2.96 12.99
CA VAL A 40 -0.58 -3.52 13.55
C VAL A 40 -0.93 -4.80 12.79
N PRO A 41 -0.87 -5.97 13.41
CA PRO A 41 -1.24 -7.22 12.75
C PRO A 41 -2.76 -7.24 12.49
N LEU A 42 -3.14 -7.54 11.26
CA LEU A 42 -4.53 -7.69 10.84
C LEU A 42 -4.86 -9.15 10.52
N SER A 43 -3.96 -9.85 9.82
CA SER A 43 -4.08 -11.27 9.42
C SER A 43 -5.45 -11.57 8.77
N LEU A 44 -5.94 -10.64 7.96
CA LEU A 44 -7.30 -10.60 7.46
C LEU A 44 -7.34 -11.08 6.02
N ILE A 45 -8.20 -12.06 5.71
CA ILE A 45 -8.55 -12.39 4.34
C ILE A 45 -9.74 -11.54 3.94
N VAL A 46 -9.50 -10.64 2.96
CA VAL A 46 -10.54 -9.73 2.44
C VAL A 46 -11.51 -10.49 1.57
N ALA A 47 -10.99 -11.27 0.61
CA ALA A 47 -11.82 -12.06 -0.30
C ALA A 47 -11.05 -13.28 -0.83
N ARG A 48 -11.80 -14.30 -1.23
CA ARG A 48 -11.25 -15.47 -1.94
C ARG A 48 -12.23 -16.01 -2.96
N SER A 49 -11.68 -16.64 -3.99
CA SER A 49 -12.39 -17.42 -4.99
C SER A 49 -11.62 -18.72 -5.27
N GLU A 50 -12.05 -19.52 -6.24
CA GLU A 50 -11.26 -20.66 -6.72
C GLU A 50 -9.96 -20.22 -7.40
N LYS A 51 -9.93 -19.00 -8.00
CA LYS A 51 -8.80 -18.48 -8.77
C LYS A 51 -7.93 -17.47 -8.03
N GLY A 52 -8.37 -16.92 -6.91
CA GLY A 52 -7.59 -15.91 -6.23
C GLY A 52 -7.92 -15.68 -4.78
N VAL A 53 -7.05 -14.92 -4.13
CA VAL A 53 -7.18 -14.46 -2.76
C VAL A 53 -6.61 -13.06 -2.63
N VAL A 54 -7.30 -12.23 -1.83
CA VAL A 54 -6.80 -10.93 -1.38
C VAL A 54 -6.81 -10.93 0.14
N ALA A 55 -5.68 -10.59 0.73
CA ALA A 55 -5.50 -10.54 2.18
C ALA A 55 -4.73 -9.28 2.59
N VAL A 56 -4.89 -8.88 3.85
CA VAL A 56 -4.09 -7.84 4.51
C VAL A 56 -3.39 -8.46 5.71
N PRO A 57 -2.09 -8.74 5.62
CA PRO A 57 -1.32 -9.30 6.72
C PRO A 57 -1.22 -8.34 7.91
N HIS A 58 -0.88 -7.09 7.63
CA HIS A 58 -0.69 -6.04 8.63
C HIS A 58 -0.91 -4.65 8.01
N ALA A 59 -0.99 -3.66 8.88
CA ALA A 59 -0.89 -2.25 8.53
C ALA A 59 0.31 -1.65 9.26
N THR A 60 0.96 -0.65 8.67
CA THR A 60 1.97 0.18 9.33
C THR A 60 1.37 1.55 9.57
N VAL A 61 1.31 1.96 10.84
CA VAL A 61 0.63 3.17 11.29
C VAL A 61 1.67 4.26 11.58
N TYR A 62 1.40 5.46 11.12
CA TYR A 62 2.18 6.67 11.33
C TYR A 62 1.33 7.73 12.03
N SER A 63 1.93 8.83 12.47
CA SER A 63 1.22 9.87 13.20
C SER A 63 0.06 10.50 12.43
N ASN A 64 0.12 10.50 11.10
CA ASN A 64 -0.82 11.21 10.24
C ASN A 64 -1.57 10.31 9.22
N GLY A 65 -1.31 8.98 9.23
CA GLY A 65 -1.95 8.07 8.29
C GLY A 65 -1.57 6.61 8.51
N VAL A 66 -2.03 5.74 7.62
CA VAL A 66 -1.78 4.31 7.72
C VAL A 66 -1.47 3.70 6.35
N GLN A 67 -0.46 2.86 6.30
CA GLN A 67 -0.09 2.08 5.12
C GLN A 67 -0.59 0.65 5.27
N PHE A 68 -1.42 0.22 4.33
CA PHE A 68 -1.85 -1.17 4.19
C PHE A 68 -0.99 -1.87 3.14
N GLU A 69 -0.40 -3.00 3.48
CA GLU A 69 0.18 -3.91 2.51
C GLU A 69 -0.83 -5.03 2.22
N LEU A 70 -1.18 -5.20 0.96
CA LEU A 70 -2.04 -6.28 0.52
C LEU A 70 -1.20 -7.44 -0.04
N LEU A 71 -1.65 -8.66 0.21
CA LEU A 71 -1.22 -9.85 -0.50
C LEU A 71 -2.36 -10.26 -1.44
N ALA A 72 -2.14 -10.15 -2.75
CA ALA A 72 -3.09 -10.58 -3.75
C ALA A 72 -2.46 -11.69 -4.61
N GLN A 73 -3.11 -12.85 -4.68
CA GLN A 73 -2.64 -13.99 -5.44
C GLN A 73 -3.71 -14.48 -6.40
N ALA A 74 -3.31 -14.78 -7.65
CA ALA A 74 -4.16 -15.39 -8.65
C ALA A 74 -3.48 -16.61 -9.26
N ARG A 75 -4.23 -17.68 -9.50
CA ARG A 75 -3.76 -18.92 -10.09
C ARG A 75 -4.47 -19.23 -11.41
N GLY A 76 -3.84 -20.11 -12.22
CA GLY A 76 -4.41 -20.53 -13.49
C GLY A 76 -4.39 -19.45 -14.58
N LEU A 77 -3.59 -18.41 -14.43
CA LEU A 77 -3.39 -17.38 -15.44
C LEU A 77 -2.35 -17.82 -16.47
N ARG A 78 -2.65 -17.58 -17.74
CA ARG A 78 -1.66 -17.75 -18.80
C ARG A 78 -0.59 -16.65 -18.69
N ARG A 79 0.64 -16.93 -19.11
CA ARG A 79 1.78 -16.00 -19.02
C ARG A 79 1.46 -14.61 -19.60
N GLY A 80 0.74 -14.53 -20.72
CA GLY A 80 0.33 -13.25 -21.30
C GLY A 80 -0.68 -12.48 -20.44
N GLN A 81 -1.55 -13.17 -19.71
CA GLN A 81 -2.49 -12.56 -18.78
C GLN A 81 -1.78 -12.03 -17.53
N ALA A 82 -0.79 -12.78 -17.01
CA ALA A 82 0.04 -12.34 -15.90
C ALA A 82 0.79 -11.04 -16.22
N ASN A 83 1.47 -10.99 -17.37
CA ASN A 83 2.17 -9.79 -17.82
C ASN A 83 1.23 -8.59 -17.99
N ARG A 84 0.06 -8.80 -18.60
CA ARG A 84 -0.95 -7.75 -18.75
C ARG A 84 -1.42 -7.24 -17.39
N MET A 85 -1.68 -8.13 -16.45
CA MET A 85 -2.11 -7.77 -15.10
C MET A 85 -1.07 -6.87 -14.38
N PHE A 86 0.24 -7.16 -14.51
CA PHE A 86 1.28 -6.30 -13.97
C PHE A 86 1.26 -4.91 -14.61
N HIS A 87 1.09 -4.84 -15.94
CA HIS A 87 0.96 -3.58 -16.65
C HIS A 87 -0.27 -2.78 -16.21
N GLU A 88 -1.42 -3.44 -16.10
CA GLU A 88 -2.68 -2.82 -15.67
C GLU A 88 -2.59 -2.31 -14.23
N GLN A 89 -1.87 -3.02 -13.35
CA GLN A 89 -1.69 -2.61 -11.96
C GLN A 89 -0.82 -1.34 -11.82
N HIS A 90 0.17 -1.14 -12.68
CA HIS A 90 1.15 -0.04 -12.58
C HIS A 90 0.96 1.03 -13.68
N GLY A 91 0.35 0.67 -14.80
CA GLY A 91 0.11 1.57 -15.94
C GLY A 91 -0.99 2.61 -15.70
N GLY A 92 -1.08 3.61 -16.55
CA GLY A 92 -2.21 4.54 -16.59
C GLY A 92 -3.52 3.78 -16.90
N LEU A 93 -4.64 4.23 -16.33
CA LEU A 93 -5.95 3.85 -16.83
C LEU A 93 -6.28 4.84 -17.94
N ASP A 94 -6.45 4.35 -19.16
CA ASP A 94 -7.03 5.15 -20.24
C ASP A 94 -8.53 5.31 -19.93
N ASP A 95 -8.98 6.56 -19.81
CA ASP A 95 -10.36 6.87 -19.42
C ASP A 95 -11.41 6.35 -20.43
N GLU A 96 -10.97 5.99 -21.65
CA GLU A 96 -11.85 5.57 -22.75
C GLU A 96 -12.17 4.07 -22.78
N GLU A 97 -11.34 3.21 -22.22
CA GLU A 97 -11.48 1.74 -22.32
C GLU A 97 -12.14 1.06 -21.10
N GLY A 98 -12.49 1.83 -20.08
CA GLY A 98 -13.01 1.29 -18.82
C GLY A 98 -11.91 0.64 -17.94
N LEU A 99 -12.34 0.08 -16.82
CA LEU A 99 -11.40 -0.53 -15.85
C LEU A 99 -10.97 -1.94 -16.31
N PRO A 100 -9.67 -2.19 -16.51
CA PRO A 100 -9.18 -3.50 -16.91
C PRO A 100 -9.52 -4.57 -15.87
N GLY A 101 -9.77 -5.80 -16.34
CA GLY A 101 -10.09 -6.94 -15.47
C GLY A 101 -8.92 -7.41 -14.59
N GLY A 102 -7.68 -7.15 -15.01
CA GLY A 102 -6.47 -7.48 -14.25
C GLY A 102 -6.17 -6.49 -13.14
N PHE A 103 -6.80 -5.32 -13.15
CA PHE A 103 -6.60 -4.30 -12.12
C PHE A 103 -7.34 -4.66 -10.82
N LEU A 104 -6.57 -4.81 -9.72
CA LEU A 104 -7.13 -4.98 -8.39
C LEU A 104 -7.69 -3.64 -7.89
N ARG A 105 -9.01 -3.59 -7.73
CA ARG A 105 -9.74 -2.44 -7.23
C ARG A 105 -9.81 -2.52 -5.71
N VAL A 106 -9.39 -1.46 -5.04
CA VAL A 106 -9.40 -1.36 -3.58
C VAL A 106 -10.07 -0.06 -3.17
N GLY A 107 -10.98 -0.16 -2.22
CA GLY A 107 -11.68 0.99 -1.65
C GLY A 107 -11.76 0.90 -0.14
N ILE A 108 -11.81 2.05 0.50
CA ILE A 108 -11.95 2.18 1.94
C ILE A 108 -13.08 3.15 2.25
N GLU A 109 -13.99 2.72 3.14
CA GLU A 109 -14.96 3.60 3.79
C GLU A 109 -14.47 3.84 5.22
N LEU A 110 -14.26 5.12 5.55
CA LEU A 110 -13.82 5.56 6.87
C LEU A 110 -15.00 5.58 7.87
N PRO A 111 -14.73 5.59 9.19
CA PRO A 111 -15.78 5.65 10.22
C PRO A 111 -16.76 6.81 10.04
N GLY A 112 -16.31 7.96 9.50
CA GLY A 112 -17.16 9.10 9.18
C GLY A 112 -17.97 8.99 7.88
N GLY A 113 -17.95 7.82 7.19
CA GLY A 113 -18.68 7.57 5.94
C GLY A 113 -17.99 8.07 4.67
N ALA A 114 -16.87 8.77 4.77
CA ALA A 114 -16.10 9.17 3.60
C ALA A 114 -15.52 7.94 2.90
N ARG A 115 -15.52 7.94 1.56
CA ARG A 115 -15.07 6.81 0.74
C ARG A 115 -13.92 7.22 -0.16
N VAL A 116 -12.90 6.39 -0.21
CA VAL A 116 -11.72 6.55 -1.07
C VAL A 116 -11.40 5.26 -1.80
N SER A 117 -10.71 5.36 -2.93
CA SER A 117 -10.28 4.17 -3.68
C SER A 117 -8.95 4.43 -4.39
N ASN A 118 -8.27 3.36 -4.75
CA ASN A 118 -7.05 3.43 -5.55
C ASN A 118 -7.29 3.96 -6.97
N LEU A 119 -8.53 4.05 -7.43
CA LEU A 119 -8.92 4.69 -8.69
C LEU A 119 -8.81 6.22 -8.59
N MET A 120 -9.19 6.80 -7.45
CA MET A 120 -9.07 8.25 -7.21
C MET A 120 -7.61 8.68 -7.09
N GLY A 121 -6.79 7.91 -6.42
CA GLY A 121 -5.37 8.18 -6.26
C GLY A 121 -4.64 8.31 -7.60
N ARG A 122 -5.02 7.52 -8.60
CA ARG A 122 -4.47 7.61 -9.96
C ARG A 122 -4.80 8.93 -10.66
N ARG A 123 -6.02 9.41 -10.55
CA ARG A 123 -6.44 10.72 -11.11
C ARG A 123 -5.73 11.90 -10.45
N MET A 124 -5.34 11.76 -9.18
CA MET A 124 -4.63 12.80 -8.43
C MET A 124 -3.14 12.90 -8.82
N PHE A 125 -2.56 11.90 -9.51
CA PHE A 125 -1.17 11.97 -9.96
C PHE A 125 -0.83 13.23 -10.76
N HIS A 126 -1.80 13.79 -11.47
CA HIS A 126 -1.65 15.03 -12.23
C HIS A 126 -1.83 16.31 -11.37
N ARG A 127 -2.32 16.20 -10.13
CA ARG A 127 -2.56 17.33 -9.20
C ARG A 127 -1.75 17.22 -7.91
N ARG A 128 -0.56 16.66 -7.96
CA ARG A 128 0.27 16.33 -6.77
C ARG A 128 0.59 17.49 -5.85
N GLN A 129 0.54 18.73 -6.34
CA GLN A 129 1.02 19.91 -5.59
C GLN A 129 -0.02 20.57 -4.68
N SER A 130 -1.30 20.26 -4.82
CA SER A 130 -2.34 20.85 -3.96
C SER A 130 -2.86 19.83 -2.95
N ARG A 131 -3.03 20.31 -1.71
CA ARG A 131 -3.64 19.50 -0.64
C ARG A 131 -5.05 19.08 -1.07
N PRO A 132 -5.42 17.80 -0.95
CA PRO A 132 -6.77 17.34 -1.25
C PRO A 132 -7.78 17.84 -0.21
N ASP A 133 -9.02 18.06 -0.63
CA ASP A 133 -10.12 18.51 0.24
C ASP A 133 -10.65 17.39 1.15
N GLY A 134 -10.21 16.15 0.98
CA GLY A 134 -10.68 14.99 1.75
C GLY A 134 -9.65 13.86 1.79
N PRO A 135 -10.04 12.70 2.34
CA PRO A 135 -9.14 11.57 2.45
C PRO A 135 -8.72 11.03 1.08
N VAL A 136 -7.54 10.42 1.03
CA VAL A 136 -6.97 9.81 -0.18
C VAL A 136 -6.44 8.42 0.11
N LEU A 137 -6.47 7.56 -0.92
CA LEU A 137 -5.82 6.26 -0.92
C LEU A 137 -4.84 6.23 -2.09
N MET A 138 -3.56 6.38 -1.78
CA MET A 138 -2.48 6.43 -2.75
C MET A 138 -1.73 5.11 -2.80
N MET A 139 -1.36 4.64 -3.99
CA MET A 139 -0.41 3.55 -4.09
C MET A 139 0.96 4.05 -3.59
N HIS A 140 1.48 3.42 -2.55
CA HIS A 140 2.75 3.77 -1.94
C HIS A 140 3.45 2.53 -1.40
N GLY A 141 4.70 2.34 -1.81
CA GLY A 141 5.43 1.14 -1.45
C GLY A 141 4.83 -0.13 -2.04
N GLY A 142 5.38 -1.26 -1.68
CA GLY A 142 5.02 -2.53 -2.28
C GLY A 142 5.41 -2.57 -3.76
N GLY A 143 4.67 -3.27 -4.56
CA GLY A 143 4.92 -3.36 -6.00
C GLY A 143 5.82 -4.52 -6.40
N GLY A 144 6.27 -5.31 -5.44
CA GLY A 144 6.85 -6.62 -5.72
C GLY A 144 5.76 -7.54 -6.28
N GLY A 145 6.02 -8.09 -7.46
CA GLY A 145 5.17 -9.11 -8.03
C GLY A 145 6.03 -10.28 -8.50
N GLN A 146 5.52 -11.48 -8.30
CA GLN A 146 6.16 -12.71 -8.78
C GLN A 146 5.16 -13.48 -9.62
N ALA A 147 5.60 -13.98 -10.77
CA ALA A 147 4.83 -14.90 -11.58
C ALA A 147 5.61 -16.21 -11.73
N SER A 148 5.00 -17.30 -11.35
CA SER A 148 5.40 -18.65 -11.71
C SER A 148 4.45 -19.20 -12.76
N ASP A 149 4.68 -20.45 -13.21
CA ASP A 149 3.86 -21.06 -14.27
C ASP A 149 2.37 -21.12 -13.93
N ASN A 150 2.00 -21.10 -12.68
CA ASN A 150 0.61 -21.31 -12.23
C ASN A 150 0.12 -20.33 -11.15
N LEU A 151 0.97 -19.43 -10.65
CA LEU A 151 0.64 -18.50 -9.59
C LEU A 151 1.25 -17.13 -9.88
N VAL A 152 0.42 -16.09 -9.77
CA VAL A 152 0.86 -14.69 -9.75
C VAL A 152 0.60 -14.15 -8.35
N SER A 153 1.59 -13.48 -7.78
CA SER A 153 1.50 -12.85 -6.47
C SER A 153 1.85 -11.37 -6.60
N LEU A 154 1.00 -10.50 -6.07
CA LEU A 154 1.20 -9.06 -5.98
C LEU A 154 1.23 -8.65 -4.51
N ARG A 155 2.06 -7.66 -4.19
CA ARG A 155 2.10 -7.02 -2.86
C ARG A 155 1.98 -5.50 -3.01
N PRO A 156 0.80 -4.97 -3.42
CA PRO A 156 0.60 -3.53 -3.49
C PRO A 156 0.49 -2.94 -2.09
N GLY A 157 1.21 -1.82 -1.89
CA GLY A 157 1.07 -0.97 -0.72
C GLY A 157 0.13 0.20 -1.01
N TYR A 158 -0.68 0.58 -0.04
CA TYR A 158 -1.59 1.71 -0.13
C TYR A 158 -1.46 2.59 1.09
N TRP A 159 -1.18 3.86 0.87
CA TRP A 159 -1.18 4.92 1.87
C TRP A 159 -2.57 5.54 1.98
N LEU A 160 -3.19 5.44 3.15
CA LEU A 160 -4.42 6.12 3.51
C LEU A 160 -4.10 7.36 4.34
N TRP A 161 -4.48 8.53 3.85
CA TRP A 161 -4.37 9.80 4.54
C TRP A 161 -5.72 10.52 4.53
N PRO A 162 -6.09 11.25 5.62
CA PRO A 162 -5.45 11.30 6.94
C PRO A 162 -5.64 10.01 7.74
N LEU A 163 -4.99 9.94 8.92
CA LEU A 163 -5.22 8.88 9.90
C LEU A 163 -6.72 8.75 10.19
N PRO A 164 -7.30 7.55 10.07
CA PRO A 164 -8.73 7.35 10.34
C PRO A 164 -9.07 7.59 11.81
N GLU A 165 -10.21 8.20 12.05
CA GLU A 165 -10.78 8.30 13.39
C GLU A 165 -11.10 6.90 13.97
N PRO A 166 -11.19 6.76 15.32
CA PRO A 166 -11.65 5.53 15.95
C PRO A 166 -13.03 5.09 15.44
N GLY A 167 -13.24 3.79 15.31
CA GLY A 167 -14.49 3.20 14.83
C GLY A 167 -14.28 2.11 13.79
N THR A 168 -15.30 1.84 13.00
CA THR A 168 -15.25 0.79 11.96
C THR A 168 -14.81 1.36 10.62
N LEU A 169 -13.71 0.85 10.11
CA LEU A 169 -13.23 1.07 8.74
C LEU A 169 -13.67 -0.12 7.89
N ARG A 170 -14.20 0.11 6.69
CA ARG A 170 -14.60 -0.94 5.75
C ARG A 170 -13.64 -0.98 4.57
N LEU A 171 -12.92 -2.08 4.43
CA LEU A 171 -12.04 -2.35 3.31
C LEU A 171 -12.78 -3.20 2.29
N SER A 172 -12.86 -2.71 1.06
CA SER A 172 -13.51 -3.40 -0.06
C SER A 172 -12.50 -3.72 -1.15
N CYS A 173 -12.65 -4.87 -1.78
CA CYS A 173 -11.89 -5.20 -2.98
C CYS A 173 -12.76 -5.88 -4.03
N GLU A 174 -12.33 -5.75 -5.29
CA GLU A 174 -12.86 -6.47 -6.45
C GLU A 174 -11.70 -6.79 -7.41
N TRP A 175 -11.64 -8.03 -7.90
CA TRP A 175 -10.57 -8.45 -8.82
C TRP A 175 -11.09 -9.42 -9.87
N PRO A 176 -11.60 -8.91 -11.01
CA PRO A 176 -12.32 -9.74 -11.99
C PRO A 176 -11.50 -10.87 -12.59
N ILE A 177 -10.20 -10.66 -12.90
CA ILE A 177 -9.34 -11.71 -13.47
C ILE A 177 -9.17 -12.90 -12.52
N ALA A 178 -9.26 -12.67 -11.22
CA ALA A 178 -9.20 -13.68 -10.17
C ALA A 178 -10.59 -14.17 -9.74
N GLU A 179 -11.66 -13.80 -10.47
CA GLU A 179 -13.06 -14.13 -10.16
C GLU A 179 -13.48 -13.71 -8.73
N ILE A 180 -12.88 -12.63 -8.23
CA ILE A 180 -13.26 -12.00 -6.96
C ILE A 180 -14.25 -10.87 -7.27
N ALA A 181 -15.53 -11.10 -6.93
CA ALA A 181 -16.54 -10.05 -6.95
C ALA A 181 -16.34 -9.06 -5.80
N LEU A 182 -17.03 -7.92 -5.84
CA LEU A 182 -16.96 -6.93 -4.76
C LEU A 182 -17.25 -7.59 -3.41
N HIS A 183 -16.28 -7.49 -2.52
CA HIS A 183 -16.35 -7.98 -1.15
C HIS A 183 -15.85 -6.93 -0.18
N THR A 184 -16.43 -6.89 1.02
CA THR A 184 -16.10 -5.90 2.05
C THR A 184 -15.88 -6.60 3.38
N VAL A 185 -14.85 -6.17 4.11
CA VAL A 185 -14.54 -6.59 5.47
C VAL A 185 -14.40 -5.39 6.39
N GLU A 186 -14.63 -5.59 7.67
CA GLU A 186 -14.50 -4.55 8.68
C GLU A 186 -13.15 -4.66 9.40
N ILE A 187 -12.55 -3.50 9.68
CA ILE A 187 -11.32 -3.33 10.43
C ILE A 187 -11.61 -2.36 11.57
N ASP A 188 -11.17 -2.69 12.78
CA ASP A 188 -11.25 -1.80 13.91
C ASP A 188 -10.19 -0.69 13.81
N ALA A 189 -10.61 0.50 13.40
CA ALA A 189 -9.75 1.66 13.27
C ALA A 189 -9.31 2.23 14.63
N THR A 190 -9.96 1.84 15.73
CA THR A 190 -9.55 2.25 17.09
C THR A 190 -8.14 1.76 17.38
N ARG A 191 -7.84 0.49 17.04
CA ARG A 191 -6.50 -0.08 17.19
C ARG A 191 -5.44 0.62 16.33
N ILE A 192 -5.84 1.07 15.14
CA ILE A 192 -4.97 1.86 14.25
C ILE A 192 -4.70 3.23 14.88
N HIS A 193 -5.73 3.89 15.37
CA HIS A 193 -5.62 5.22 16.01
C HIS A 193 -4.76 5.16 17.28
N GLU A 194 -4.93 4.13 18.12
CA GLU A 194 -4.10 3.91 19.31
C GLU A 194 -2.63 3.64 18.97
N ALA A 195 -2.36 2.89 17.90
CA ALA A 195 -1.00 2.62 17.45
C ALA A 195 -0.27 3.89 16.99
N ALA A 196 -0.98 4.87 16.44
CA ALA A 196 -0.39 6.14 16.03
C ALA A 196 0.23 6.92 17.20
N GLN A 197 -0.24 6.70 18.42
CA GLN A 197 0.31 7.33 19.63
C GLN A 197 1.64 6.70 20.09
N GLN A 198 2.04 5.57 19.50
CA GLN A 198 3.26 4.83 19.82
C GLN A 198 4.36 5.03 18.78
N VAL A 199 4.09 5.85 17.77
CA VAL A 199 5.06 6.20 16.72
C VAL A 199 6.26 6.89 17.33
N SER A 200 7.45 6.51 16.90
CA SER A 200 8.72 7.09 17.36
C SER A 200 9.43 7.81 16.23
N LEU A 201 10.13 8.89 16.56
CA LEU A 201 11.01 9.54 15.60
C LEU A 201 12.26 8.70 15.37
N LEU A 202 12.69 8.60 14.12
CA LEU A 202 13.94 7.92 13.73
C LEU A 202 15.18 8.72 14.12
N TRP A 203 15.05 10.03 14.14
CA TRP A 203 16.15 10.95 14.45
C TRP A 203 15.83 11.74 15.72
N PRO A 204 16.82 11.92 16.61
CA PRO A 204 16.63 12.80 17.75
C PRO A 204 16.38 14.24 17.29
N ALA A 205 15.50 14.94 18.03
CA ALA A 205 15.19 16.36 17.79
C ALA A 205 16.40 17.26 18.09
#